data_53b774a3f4599f5b743f0ab596bc96ba
#
_entry.id   53b774a3f4599f5b743f0ab596bc96ba
#
_cell.length_a   1.000
_cell.length_b   1.000
_cell.length_c   1.000
_cell.angle_alpha   90.00
_cell.angle_beta   90.00
_cell.angle_gamma   90.00
#
_symmetry.space_group_name_H-M   'P 1'
#
loop_
_entity.id
_entity.type
_entity.pdbx_description
1 polymer ?
#
loop_
_entity_poly.entity_id
_entity_poly.type
_entity_poly.pdbx_seq_one_letter_code
_entity_poly.pdbx_strand_id
1 'polypeptide(L)'
;MTTRLLIVIGLATTTLVAAQRPAAPMGRMMGDPMGMQEMMEPIAHLMLYTPPHLLARKDALGLTADQVTRLTALRDATSAAQDAAMTEAKTHLEELQGAADAGSPDSGAVKTHFLAAHAAMGRARWLSVKSALEARALLTDAQRTKLKAWADSMQAWMEQHRQMMKPSPSH
;
A
#
# COMPACT_ATOMS: atom_id res chain seq x y z
N MET A 1 -58.79 66.08 2.23
CA MET A 1 -59.35 64.70 2.21
C MET A 1 -58.21 63.73 1.90
N THR A 2 -57.64 63.15 2.90
CA THR A 2 -56.44 62.30 2.79
C THR A 2 -56.87 60.85 3.06
N THR A 3 -56.91 60.04 2.02
CA THR A 3 -57.22 58.60 2.12
C THR A 3 -55.95 57.83 2.46
N ARG A 4 -55.90 57.25 3.64
CA ARG A 4 -54.78 56.35 4.11
C ARG A 4 -55.06 54.92 3.62
N LEU A 5 -54.15 54.39 2.77
CA LEU A 5 -54.15 53.02 2.31
C LEU A 5 -53.32 52.19 3.29
N LEU A 6 -53.99 51.29 3.97
CA LEU A 6 -53.32 50.30 4.84
C LEU A 6 -52.89 49.10 3.99
N ILE A 7 -51.56 48.89 3.85
CA ILE A 7 -51.01 47.70 3.24
C ILE A 7 -50.73 46.68 4.36
N VAL A 8 -51.47 45.58 4.35
CA VAL A 8 -51.22 44.39 5.22
C VAL A 8 -50.16 43.52 4.54
N ILE A 9 -48.97 43.51 5.12
CA ILE A 9 -47.90 42.60 4.69
C ILE A 9 -48.07 41.26 5.43
N GLY A 10 -48.57 40.26 4.71
CA GLY A 10 -48.61 38.89 5.21
C GLY A 10 -47.20 38.26 5.18
N LEU A 11 -46.64 37.98 6.36
CA LEU A 11 -45.41 37.16 6.48
C LEU A 11 -45.77 35.70 6.21
N ALA A 12 -45.40 35.20 5.05
CA ALA A 12 -45.40 33.78 4.76
C ALA A 12 -44.06 33.19 5.32
N THR A 13 -44.13 32.52 6.44
CA THR A 13 -43.01 31.73 6.99
C THR A 13 -42.87 30.43 6.20
N THR A 14 -42.03 30.41 5.19
CA THR A 14 -41.59 29.16 4.57
C THR A 14 -40.57 28.44 5.47
N THR A 15 -41.03 27.43 6.17
CA THR A 15 -40.15 26.48 6.86
C THR A 15 -39.38 25.69 5.82
N LEU A 16 -38.07 26.02 5.67
CA LEU A 16 -37.13 25.20 4.93
C LEU A 16 -36.87 23.92 5.76
N VAL A 17 -37.52 22.83 5.37
CA VAL A 17 -37.13 21.49 5.83
C VAL A 17 -35.80 21.16 5.14
N ALA A 18 -34.70 21.44 5.81
CA ALA A 18 -33.41 20.95 5.40
C ALA A 18 -33.43 19.44 5.50
N ALA A 19 -33.61 18.76 4.36
CA ALA A 19 -33.37 17.32 4.27
C ALA A 19 -31.90 17.05 4.65
N GLN A 20 -31.70 16.65 5.90
CA GLN A 20 -30.42 16.09 6.36
C GLN A 20 -30.15 14.83 5.55
N ARG A 21 -29.36 14.96 4.48
CA ARG A 21 -28.72 13.79 3.86
C ARG A 21 -27.88 13.15 4.95
N PRO A 22 -28.08 11.85 5.25
CA PRO A 22 -27.16 11.16 6.15
C PRO A 22 -25.78 11.30 5.54
N ALA A 23 -24.86 11.91 6.30
CA ALA A 23 -23.46 11.94 5.95
C ALA A 23 -23.01 10.48 5.82
N ALA A 24 -22.69 10.06 4.59
CA ALA A 24 -22.07 8.76 4.39
C ALA A 24 -20.83 8.72 5.26
N PRO A 25 -20.62 7.67 6.07
CA PRO A 25 -19.48 7.61 6.97
C PRO A 25 -18.21 7.60 6.11
N MET A 26 -17.47 8.71 6.10
CA MET A 26 -16.18 8.86 5.41
C MET A 26 -15.12 7.86 5.92
N GLY A 27 -15.42 7.10 6.97
CA GLY A 27 -14.53 6.08 7.54
C GLY A 27 -14.41 4.79 6.73
N ARG A 28 -15.21 4.59 5.67
CA ARG A 28 -15.18 3.35 4.88
C ARG A 28 -14.25 3.37 3.67
N MET A 29 -13.66 4.52 3.34
CA MET A 29 -12.69 4.62 2.23
C MET A 29 -11.22 4.51 2.66
N MET A 30 -10.93 4.52 3.97
CA MET A 30 -9.58 4.22 4.46
C MET A 30 -9.52 2.75 4.88
N GLY A 31 -9.22 1.90 3.86
CA GLY A 31 -8.61 0.60 4.08
C GLY A 31 -9.55 -0.42 4.69
N ASP A 32 -10.39 -1.04 3.87
CA ASP A 32 -10.79 -2.41 4.14
C ASP A 32 -9.50 -3.26 4.11
N PRO A 33 -9.00 -3.75 5.28
CA PRO A 33 -7.77 -4.56 5.32
C PRO A 33 -7.90 -5.82 4.46
N MET A 34 -9.13 -6.31 4.24
CA MET A 34 -9.41 -7.45 3.37
C MET A 34 -9.19 -7.13 1.90
N GLY A 35 -9.65 -5.96 1.40
CA GLY A 35 -9.44 -5.59 0.00
C GLY A 35 -7.97 -5.39 -0.36
N MET A 36 -7.17 -4.85 0.57
CA MET A 36 -5.73 -4.72 0.37
C MET A 36 -5.02 -6.08 0.42
N GLN A 37 -5.48 -7.00 1.26
CA GLN A 37 -4.94 -8.35 1.37
C GLN A 37 -5.23 -9.17 0.10
N GLU A 38 -6.47 -9.13 -0.43
CA GLU A 38 -6.84 -9.78 -1.69
C GLU A 38 -6.03 -9.26 -2.89
N MET A 39 -5.77 -7.94 -2.95
CA MET A 39 -4.95 -7.35 -4.02
C MET A 39 -3.48 -7.77 -3.94
N MET A 40 -2.95 -8.07 -2.74
CA MET A 40 -1.57 -8.49 -2.53
C MET A 40 -1.38 -10.00 -2.60
N GLU A 41 -2.44 -10.81 -2.48
CA GLU A 41 -2.37 -12.27 -2.47
C GLU A 41 -1.64 -12.86 -3.69
N PRO A 42 -1.89 -12.40 -4.94
CA PRO A 42 -1.20 -12.95 -6.11
C PRO A 42 0.33 -12.83 -6.09
N ILE A 43 0.86 -11.84 -5.36
CA ILE A 43 2.29 -11.60 -5.26
C ILE A 43 2.87 -11.97 -3.89
N ALA A 44 2.02 -12.22 -2.89
CA ALA A 44 2.48 -12.56 -1.53
C ALA A 44 3.41 -13.77 -1.52
N HIS A 45 3.08 -14.81 -2.29
CA HIS A 45 3.91 -16.02 -2.40
C HIS A 45 5.27 -15.73 -3.08
N LEU A 46 5.37 -14.72 -3.96
CA LEU A 46 6.64 -14.32 -4.56
C LEU A 46 7.57 -13.67 -3.54
N MET A 47 7.02 -12.99 -2.54
CA MET A 47 7.84 -12.35 -1.49
C MET A 47 8.64 -13.35 -0.65
N LEU A 48 8.24 -14.63 -0.63
CA LEU A 48 9.02 -15.71 -0.04
C LEU A 48 10.38 -15.90 -0.72
N TYR A 49 10.51 -15.50 -1.98
CA TYR A 49 11.72 -15.65 -2.77
C TYR A 49 12.61 -14.41 -2.75
N THR A 50 12.27 -13.36 -1.98
CA THR A 50 13.15 -12.18 -1.89
C THR A 50 14.54 -12.58 -1.37
N PRO A 51 15.62 -11.99 -1.90
CA PRO A 51 16.98 -12.34 -1.50
C PRO A 51 17.22 -12.29 0.02
N PRO A 52 16.76 -11.26 0.78
CA PRO A 52 16.92 -11.24 2.23
C PRO A 52 16.25 -12.44 2.91
N HIS A 53 15.05 -12.84 2.43
CA HIS A 53 14.31 -13.96 3.01
C HIS A 53 15.00 -15.29 2.77
N LEU A 54 15.57 -15.51 1.58
CA LEU A 54 16.34 -16.72 1.25
C LEU A 54 17.64 -16.78 2.01
N LEU A 55 18.38 -15.68 2.11
CA LEU A 55 19.64 -15.57 2.84
C LEU A 55 19.45 -15.84 4.34
N ALA A 56 18.36 -15.37 4.93
CA ALA A 56 18.02 -15.66 6.33
C ALA A 56 17.79 -17.16 6.60
N ARG A 57 17.54 -17.95 5.55
CA ARG A 57 17.27 -19.41 5.62
C ARG A 57 18.30 -20.24 4.88
N LYS A 58 19.48 -19.69 4.63
CA LYS A 58 20.52 -20.32 3.81
C LYS A 58 20.84 -21.75 4.24
N ASP A 59 20.96 -21.98 5.54
CA ASP A 59 21.32 -23.29 6.10
C ASP A 59 20.15 -24.29 5.99
N ALA A 60 18.94 -23.87 6.33
CA ALA A 60 17.72 -24.69 6.21
C ALA A 60 17.42 -25.09 4.76
N LEU A 61 17.67 -24.18 3.80
CA LEU A 61 17.50 -24.46 2.38
C LEU A 61 18.67 -25.23 1.79
N GLY A 62 19.82 -25.29 2.47
CA GLY A 62 21.06 -25.86 1.93
C GLY A 62 21.56 -25.08 0.72
N LEU A 63 21.63 -23.75 0.81
CA LEU A 63 22.13 -22.92 -0.29
C LEU A 63 23.64 -23.16 -0.44
N THR A 64 24.10 -23.26 -1.70
CA THR A 64 25.53 -23.34 -2.01
C THR A 64 26.22 -21.99 -1.81
N ALA A 65 27.53 -21.96 -1.66
CA ALA A 65 28.31 -20.74 -1.55
C ALA A 65 28.09 -19.79 -2.76
N ASP A 66 27.99 -20.35 -3.98
CA ASP A 66 27.68 -19.58 -5.19
C ASP A 66 26.29 -18.94 -5.11
N GLN A 67 25.26 -19.70 -4.69
CA GLN A 67 23.92 -19.16 -4.50
C GLN A 67 23.89 -18.04 -3.46
N VAL A 68 24.59 -18.20 -2.34
CA VAL A 68 24.69 -17.15 -1.29
C VAL A 68 25.35 -15.90 -1.84
N THR A 69 26.46 -16.03 -2.59
CA THR A 69 27.14 -14.89 -3.22
C THR A 69 26.23 -14.15 -4.19
N ARG A 70 25.54 -14.87 -5.08
CA ARG A 70 24.62 -14.28 -6.08
C ARG A 70 23.40 -13.63 -5.44
N LEU A 71 22.82 -14.26 -4.42
CA LEU A 71 21.71 -13.69 -3.67
C LEU A 71 22.10 -12.43 -2.90
N THR A 72 23.33 -12.41 -2.35
CA THR A 72 23.86 -11.22 -1.67
C THR A 72 24.02 -10.06 -2.65
N ALA A 73 24.65 -10.30 -3.79
CA ALA A 73 24.80 -9.28 -4.83
C ALA A 73 23.44 -8.76 -5.33
N LEU A 74 22.46 -9.66 -5.54
CA LEU A 74 21.11 -9.30 -5.96
C LEU A 74 20.39 -8.46 -4.90
N ARG A 75 20.51 -8.81 -3.61
CA ARG A 75 19.99 -8.03 -2.48
C ARG A 75 20.53 -6.61 -2.50
N ASP A 76 21.86 -6.48 -2.58
CA ASP A 76 22.53 -5.18 -2.46
C ASP A 76 22.21 -4.28 -3.66
N ALA A 77 22.22 -4.83 -4.87
CA ALA A 77 21.82 -4.10 -6.07
C ALA A 77 20.33 -3.66 -6.03
N THR A 78 19.45 -4.54 -5.54
CA THR A 78 18.02 -4.22 -5.39
C THR A 78 17.80 -3.12 -4.37
N SER A 79 18.46 -3.21 -3.20
CA SER A 79 18.37 -2.19 -2.14
C SER A 79 18.81 -0.82 -2.67
N ALA A 80 19.98 -0.72 -3.29
CA ALA A 80 20.48 0.53 -3.84
C ALA A 80 19.54 1.14 -4.89
N ALA A 81 18.98 0.31 -5.77
CA ALA A 81 18.02 0.78 -6.78
C ALA A 81 16.68 1.22 -6.17
N GLN A 82 16.22 0.56 -5.12
CA GLN A 82 15.01 0.96 -4.38
C GLN A 82 15.22 2.28 -3.65
N ASP A 83 16.36 2.45 -2.97
CA ASP A 83 16.70 3.69 -2.25
C ASP A 83 16.76 4.87 -3.22
N ALA A 84 17.35 4.68 -4.41
CA ALA A 84 17.38 5.70 -5.46
C ALA A 84 15.95 6.07 -5.93
N ALA A 85 15.10 5.07 -6.19
CA ALA A 85 13.72 5.31 -6.62
C ALA A 85 12.88 5.98 -5.52
N MET A 86 13.08 5.64 -4.25
CA MET A 86 12.39 6.28 -3.13
C MET A 86 12.88 7.71 -2.90
N THR A 87 14.17 7.99 -3.09
CA THR A 87 14.73 9.35 -3.06
C THR A 87 14.10 10.22 -4.15
N GLU A 88 14.00 9.71 -5.38
CA GLU A 88 13.33 10.39 -6.49
C GLU A 88 11.84 10.67 -6.17
N ALA A 89 11.13 9.69 -5.61
CA ALA A 89 9.75 9.87 -5.18
C ALA A 89 9.61 10.99 -4.14
N LYS A 90 10.51 11.02 -3.16
CA LYS A 90 10.53 12.06 -2.11
C LYS A 90 10.76 13.44 -2.71
N THR A 91 11.73 13.59 -3.61
CA THR A 91 11.99 14.87 -4.31
C THR A 91 10.73 15.38 -5.01
N HIS A 92 10.05 14.50 -5.77
CA HIS A 92 8.81 14.90 -6.45
C HIS A 92 7.66 15.23 -5.50
N LEU A 93 7.57 14.61 -4.33
CA LEU A 93 6.58 15.01 -3.33
C LEU A 93 6.88 16.38 -2.71
N GLU A 94 8.15 16.72 -2.49
CA GLU A 94 8.59 18.04 -2.02
C GLU A 94 8.30 19.11 -3.08
N GLU A 95 8.59 18.86 -4.35
CA GLU A 95 8.27 19.73 -5.48
C GLU A 95 6.76 19.92 -5.65
N LEU A 96 5.96 18.85 -5.49
CA LEU A 96 4.49 18.90 -5.49
C LEU A 96 3.99 19.81 -4.39
N GLN A 97 4.50 19.65 -3.18
CA GLN A 97 4.10 20.51 -2.06
C GLN A 97 4.45 21.99 -2.34
N GLY A 98 5.66 22.26 -2.82
CA GLY A 98 6.06 23.62 -3.21
C GLY A 98 5.15 24.24 -4.28
N ALA A 99 4.75 23.44 -5.30
CA ALA A 99 3.83 23.90 -6.35
C ALA A 99 2.40 24.14 -5.83
N ALA A 100 1.95 23.37 -4.85
CA ALA A 100 0.63 23.51 -4.24
C ALA A 100 0.57 24.69 -3.26
N ASP A 101 1.64 24.96 -2.53
CA ASP A 101 1.72 26.03 -1.52
C ASP A 101 2.09 27.41 -2.13
N ALA A 102 2.35 27.47 -3.44
CA ALA A 102 2.63 28.73 -4.13
C ALA A 102 1.43 29.70 -4.04
N GLY A 103 1.68 31.02 -4.00
CA GLY A 103 0.65 32.05 -3.95
C GLY A 103 -0.33 32.03 -5.14
N SER A 104 0.07 31.37 -6.25
CA SER A 104 -0.77 31.00 -7.38
C SER A 104 -0.47 29.55 -7.75
N PRO A 105 -1.21 28.57 -7.20
CA PRO A 105 -0.95 27.16 -7.44
C PRO A 105 -1.09 26.78 -8.93
N ASP A 106 -0.10 26.08 -9.48
CA ASP A 106 -0.12 25.53 -10.83
C ASP A 106 -0.55 24.05 -10.78
N SER A 107 -1.80 23.80 -11.16
CA SER A 107 -2.36 22.45 -11.20
C SER A 107 -1.61 21.52 -12.17
N GLY A 108 -1.00 22.06 -13.23
CA GLY A 108 -0.17 21.29 -14.18
C GLY A 108 1.10 20.79 -13.53
N ALA A 109 1.82 21.66 -12.83
CA ALA A 109 3.02 21.29 -12.07
C ALA A 109 2.69 20.28 -10.96
N VAL A 110 1.65 20.54 -10.17
CA VAL A 110 1.17 19.60 -9.13
C VAL A 110 0.90 18.22 -9.70
N LYS A 111 0.15 18.12 -10.81
CA LYS A 111 -0.14 16.85 -11.48
C LYS A 111 1.13 16.15 -11.97
N THR A 112 2.07 16.90 -12.55
CA THR A 112 3.32 16.35 -13.06
C THR A 112 4.13 15.69 -11.95
N HIS A 113 4.35 16.38 -10.84
CA HIS A 113 5.11 15.85 -9.71
C HIS A 113 4.37 14.72 -9.00
N PHE A 114 3.03 14.78 -8.91
CA PHE A 114 2.23 13.67 -8.38
C PHE A 114 2.43 12.38 -9.17
N LEU A 115 2.33 12.45 -10.51
CA LEU A 115 2.52 11.28 -11.37
C LEU A 115 3.96 10.76 -11.33
N ALA A 116 4.96 11.65 -11.30
CA ALA A 116 6.36 11.27 -11.21
C ALA A 116 6.69 10.56 -9.88
N ALA A 117 6.20 11.08 -8.76
CA ALA A 117 6.34 10.43 -7.45
C ALA A 117 5.74 9.02 -7.44
N HIS A 118 4.53 8.86 -7.97
CA HIS A 118 3.86 7.55 -8.04
C HIS A 118 4.59 6.58 -8.98
N ALA A 119 5.13 7.06 -10.09
CA ALA A 119 5.96 6.24 -10.99
C ALA A 119 7.23 5.75 -10.30
N ALA A 120 7.92 6.62 -9.54
CA ALA A 120 9.11 6.25 -8.78
C ALA A 120 8.79 5.21 -7.68
N MET A 121 7.72 5.39 -6.92
CA MET A 121 7.25 4.39 -5.94
C MET A 121 6.86 3.07 -6.60
N GLY A 122 6.22 3.12 -7.77
CA GLY A 122 5.90 1.95 -8.57
C GLY A 122 7.15 1.18 -9.00
N ARG A 123 8.20 1.88 -9.44
CA ARG A 123 9.51 1.27 -9.77
C ARG A 123 10.13 0.60 -8.55
N ALA A 124 10.14 1.24 -7.38
CA ALA A 124 10.68 0.63 -6.16
C ALA A 124 9.97 -0.69 -5.80
N ARG A 125 8.64 -0.74 -5.92
CA ARG A 125 7.86 -1.97 -5.69
C ARG A 125 8.16 -3.04 -6.75
N TRP A 126 8.24 -2.65 -8.01
CA TRP A 126 8.59 -3.56 -9.09
C TRP A 126 9.96 -4.21 -8.90
N LEU A 127 10.96 -3.46 -8.42
CA LEU A 127 12.28 -3.99 -8.11
C LEU A 127 12.24 -5.13 -7.09
N SER A 128 11.35 -5.07 -6.07
CA SER A 128 11.14 -6.18 -5.14
C SER A 128 10.63 -7.43 -5.84
N VAL A 129 9.61 -7.28 -6.69
CA VAL A 129 9.02 -8.39 -7.44
C VAL A 129 10.05 -9.00 -8.39
N LYS A 130 10.75 -8.15 -9.15
CA LYS A 130 11.79 -8.56 -10.08
C LYS A 130 12.89 -9.35 -9.37
N SER A 131 13.42 -8.83 -8.27
CA SER A 131 14.46 -9.52 -7.51
C SER A 131 14.00 -10.85 -6.92
N ALA A 132 12.74 -10.96 -6.49
CA ALA A 132 12.17 -12.23 -6.03
C ALA A 132 12.10 -13.28 -7.16
N LEU A 133 11.74 -12.87 -8.37
CA LEU A 133 11.73 -13.75 -9.56
C LEU A 133 13.15 -14.22 -9.92
N GLU A 134 14.12 -13.30 -9.93
CA GLU A 134 15.53 -13.61 -10.20
C GLU A 134 16.11 -14.54 -9.12
N ALA A 135 15.85 -14.26 -7.85
CA ALA A 135 16.27 -15.10 -6.75
C ALA A 135 15.64 -16.50 -6.80
N ARG A 136 14.34 -16.60 -7.16
CA ARG A 136 13.66 -17.88 -7.35
C ARG A 136 14.33 -18.71 -8.45
N ALA A 137 14.80 -18.09 -9.53
CA ALA A 137 15.50 -18.78 -10.62
C ALA A 137 16.85 -19.36 -10.22
N LEU A 138 17.48 -18.85 -9.13
CA LEU A 138 18.73 -19.39 -8.58
C LEU A 138 18.53 -20.69 -7.77
N LEU A 139 17.31 -21.00 -7.36
CA LEU A 139 17.01 -22.14 -6.51
C LEU A 139 16.76 -23.42 -7.33
N THR A 140 17.17 -24.54 -6.80
CA THR A 140 16.77 -25.86 -7.31
C THR A 140 15.31 -26.17 -6.95
N ASP A 141 14.72 -27.16 -7.62
CA ASP A 141 13.35 -27.61 -7.31
C ASP A 141 13.23 -28.11 -5.86
N ALA A 142 14.22 -28.83 -5.38
CA ALA A 142 14.26 -29.30 -3.99
C ALA A 142 14.27 -28.14 -2.98
N GLN A 143 15.02 -27.09 -3.26
CA GLN A 143 15.05 -25.88 -2.41
C GLN A 143 13.72 -25.12 -2.45
N ARG A 144 13.09 -25.00 -3.62
CA ARG A 144 11.75 -24.41 -3.76
C ARG A 144 10.70 -25.22 -2.98
N THR A 145 10.75 -26.54 -3.04
CA THR A 145 9.85 -27.42 -2.30
C THR A 145 10.04 -27.25 -0.78
N LYS A 146 11.29 -27.18 -0.29
CA LYS A 146 11.57 -26.93 1.13
C LYS A 146 11.04 -25.57 1.59
N LEU A 147 11.22 -24.52 0.78
CA LEU A 147 10.71 -23.18 1.10
C LEU A 147 9.19 -23.16 1.18
N LYS A 148 8.51 -23.81 0.23
CA LYS A 148 7.06 -23.94 0.25
C LYS A 148 6.57 -24.69 1.50
N ALA A 149 7.13 -25.82 1.81
CA ALA A 149 6.77 -26.59 3.02
C ALA A 149 6.95 -25.79 4.31
N TRP A 150 8.01 -24.98 4.38
CA TRP A 150 8.23 -24.07 5.50
C TRP A 150 7.12 -23.00 5.56
N ALA A 151 6.76 -22.37 4.43
CA ALA A 151 5.72 -21.34 4.37
C ALA A 151 4.35 -21.91 4.77
N ASP A 152 3.99 -23.09 4.26
CA ASP A 152 2.75 -23.79 4.60
C ASP A 152 2.69 -24.08 6.11
N SER A 153 3.80 -24.53 6.72
CA SER A 153 3.88 -24.77 8.16
C SER A 153 3.72 -23.50 8.99
N MET A 154 4.32 -22.39 8.56
CA MET A 154 4.17 -21.09 9.23
C MET A 154 2.74 -20.56 9.14
N GLN A 155 2.08 -20.72 7.99
CA GLN A 155 0.69 -20.34 7.82
C GLN A 155 -0.25 -21.13 8.72
N ALA A 156 -0.07 -22.45 8.79
CA ALA A 156 -0.83 -23.33 9.68
C ALA A 156 -0.63 -22.94 11.16
N TRP A 157 0.60 -22.65 11.57
CA TRP A 157 0.92 -22.19 12.92
C TRP A 157 0.24 -20.85 13.25
N MET A 158 0.30 -19.86 12.35
CA MET A 158 -0.35 -18.57 12.53
C MET A 158 -1.87 -18.69 12.66
N GLU A 159 -2.49 -19.54 11.83
CA GLU A 159 -3.93 -19.78 11.89
C GLU A 159 -4.35 -20.42 13.22
N GLN A 160 -3.60 -21.41 13.69
CA GLN A 160 -3.84 -22.04 14.98
C GLN A 160 -3.73 -21.02 16.14
N HIS A 161 -2.73 -20.15 16.13
CA HIS A 161 -2.57 -19.11 17.16
C HIS A 161 -3.66 -18.05 17.08
N ARG A 162 -4.11 -17.67 15.89
CA ARG A 162 -5.23 -16.74 15.70
C ARG A 162 -6.52 -17.28 16.30
N GLN A 163 -6.77 -18.58 16.16
CA GLN A 163 -7.96 -19.23 16.75
C GLN A 163 -7.90 -19.24 18.27
N MET A 164 -6.72 -19.47 18.86
CA MET A 164 -6.53 -19.43 20.32
C MET A 164 -6.69 -18.04 20.93
N MET A 165 -6.42 -16.98 20.16
CA MET A 165 -6.52 -15.59 20.62
C MET A 165 -7.92 -14.97 20.42
N LYS A 166 -8.86 -15.67 19.79
CA LYS A 166 -10.26 -15.19 19.72
C LYS A 166 -10.85 -15.19 21.12
N PRO A 167 -11.39 -14.05 21.60
CA PRO A 167 -12.07 -14.02 22.89
C PRO A 167 -13.23 -15.00 22.87
N SER A 168 -13.37 -15.79 23.96
CA SER A 168 -14.54 -16.66 24.14
C SER A 168 -15.80 -15.82 24.11
N PRO A 169 -16.85 -16.25 23.39
CA PRO A 169 -18.14 -15.55 23.44
C PRO A 169 -18.60 -15.50 24.88
N SER A 170 -18.74 -14.29 25.43
CA SER A 170 -19.34 -14.07 26.75
C SER A 170 -20.80 -14.50 26.68
N HIS A 171 -21.13 -15.56 27.45
CA HIS A 171 -22.51 -16.00 27.73
C HIS A 171 -23.20 -15.02 28.62
#